data_439819f8702702ab8ac527a4d959851e
#
_entry.id   439819f8702702ab8ac527a4d959851e
#
_cell.length_a   1.000
_cell.length_b   1.000
_cell.length_c   1.000
_cell.angle_alpha   90.00
_cell.angle_beta   90.00
_cell.angle_gamma   90.00
#
_symmetry.space_group_name_H-M   'P 1'
#
loop_
_entity.id
_entity.type
_entity.pdbx_description
1 polymer ?
#
loop_
_entity_poly.entity_id
_entity_poly.type
_entity_poly.pdbx_seq_one_letter_code
_entity_poly.pdbx_strand_id
1 'polypeptide(L)'
;MIIETQNLEKVYRTDTVETTAVGGVDFSLAEGEFASIMGPSGCGKSTLLHILGLIDSPSGGVYRFLGEDVTRHPESRRAQIRKANIGFVFQSFNLIDELTVYENVELPLVYGKVPNGERKARVEAVLEKMNIAHRRNHFPAQLSGGQQQRVAVARALVCQPKLILADEPTGNLDSEHGDEVMKLLRQLNAEGTTILMVTHSAANAAVGRRVVSLLDGKVVSDKNTLQQ
;
A
#
# COMPACT_ATOMS: atom_id res chain seq x y z
N MET A 1 9.56 7.40 13.35
CA MET A 1 8.95 7.54 12.02
C MET A 1 9.18 6.27 11.23
N ILE A 2 8.18 5.83 10.44
CA ILE A 2 8.34 4.73 9.48
C ILE A 2 8.88 5.25 8.15
N ILE A 3 8.36 6.39 7.69
CA ILE A 3 8.77 7.07 6.46
C ILE A 3 9.24 8.47 6.80
N GLU A 4 10.35 8.89 6.20
CA GLU A 4 10.81 10.28 6.17
C GLU A 4 11.40 10.57 4.80
N THR A 5 10.92 11.64 4.15
CA THR A 5 11.49 12.11 2.89
C THR A 5 11.90 13.58 3.01
N GLN A 6 12.98 13.95 2.34
CA GLN A 6 13.47 15.32 2.27
C GLN A 6 13.77 15.67 0.81
N ASN A 7 13.08 16.67 0.30
CA ASN A 7 13.18 17.13 -1.10
C ASN A 7 13.14 15.96 -2.10
N LEU A 8 12.21 15.00 -1.91
CA LEU A 8 12.13 13.78 -2.72
C LEU A 8 11.70 14.13 -4.14
N GLU A 9 12.46 13.65 -5.12
CA GLU A 9 12.20 13.94 -6.52
C GLU A 9 12.14 12.69 -7.37
N LYS A 10 11.27 12.70 -8.38
CA LYS A 10 11.23 11.71 -9.45
C LYS A 10 11.02 12.38 -10.79
N VAL A 11 11.99 12.20 -11.65
CA VAL A 11 12.00 12.70 -13.01
C VAL A 11 12.12 11.52 -13.96
N TYR A 12 11.17 11.39 -14.88
CA TYR A 12 11.25 10.45 -15.99
C TYR A 12 11.81 11.16 -17.21
N ARG A 13 12.81 10.57 -17.83
CA ARG A 13 13.48 11.10 -19.03
C ARG A 13 13.30 10.13 -20.18
N THR A 14 12.79 10.63 -21.27
CA THR A 14 12.86 10.00 -22.59
C THR A 14 13.78 10.82 -23.47
N ASP A 15 14.08 10.35 -24.66
CA ASP A 15 15.01 11.06 -25.59
C ASP A 15 14.57 12.50 -25.92
N THR A 16 13.27 12.81 -25.76
CA THR A 16 12.70 14.10 -26.19
C THR A 16 11.93 14.85 -25.09
N VAL A 17 11.59 14.18 -23.98
CA VAL A 17 10.73 14.77 -22.93
C VAL A 17 11.25 14.43 -21.55
N GLU A 18 11.27 15.43 -20.68
CA GLU A 18 11.51 15.29 -19.26
C GLU A 18 10.21 15.60 -18.50
N THR A 19 9.76 14.65 -17.66
CA THR A 19 8.54 14.79 -16.87
C THR A 19 8.86 14.63 -15.39
N THR A 20 8.64 15.68 -14.61
CA THR A 20 8.75 15.63 -13.16
C THR A 20 7.46 15.09 -12.57
N ALA A 21 7.48 13.86 -12.09
CA ALA A 21 6.32 13.21 -11.48
C ALA A 21 6.23 13.47 -9.97
N VAL A 22 7.38 13.68 -9.30
CA VAL A 22 7.48 14.09 -7.88
C VAL A 22 8.53 15.20 -7.82
N GLY A 23 8.18 16.34 -7.28
CA GLY A 23 8.99 17.56 -7.34
C GLY A 23 9.27 18.18 -5.97
N GLY A 24 10.21 17.60 -5.20
CA GLY A 24 10.63 18.14 -3.91
C GLY A 24 9.64 17.88 -2.78
N VAL A 25 9.26 16.61 -2.58
CA VAL A 25 8.30 16.24 -1.54
C VAL A 25 8.99 15.99 -0.22
N ASP A 26 8.60 16.78 0.80
CA ASP A 26 8.89 16.55 2.21
C ASP A 26 7.66 15.86 2.84
N PHE A 27 7.84 14.65 3.33
CA PHE A 27 6.77 13.85 3.92
C PHE A 27 7.30 12.96 5.02
N SER A 28 6.52 12.80 6.08
CA SER A 28 6.81 11.85 7.16
C SER A 28 5.56 11.06 7.51
N LEU A 29 5.74 9.82 7.97
CA LEU A 29 4.67 8.95 8.47
C LEU A 29 5.12 8.30 9.77
N ALA A 30 4.30 8.43 10.81
CA ALA A 30 4.57 7.81 12.10
C ALA A 30 4.10 6.34 12.12
N GLU A 31 4.64 5.55 13.05
CA GLU A 31 4.15 4.19 13.30
C GLU A 31 2.71 4.25 13.87
N GLY A 32 1.83 3.38 13.37
CA GLY A 32 0.41 3.34 13.73
C GLY A 32 -0.44 4.47 13.11
N GLU A 33 0.14 5.35 12.30
CA GLU A 33 -0.58 6.41 11.62
C GLU A 33 -1.38 5.85 10.42
N PHE A 34 -2.57 6.41 10.17
CA PHE A 34 -3.29 6.26 8.92
C PHE A 34 -3.32 7.61 8.21
N ALA A 35 -2.50 7.75 7.18
CA ALA A 35 -2.48 8.94 6.33
C ALA A 35 -3.00 8.63 4.93
N SER A 36 -3.65 9.62 4.32
CA SER A 36 -4.15 9.56 2.94
C SER A 36 -3.48 10.62 2.09
N ILE A 37 -2.97 10.23 0.91
CA ILE A 37 -2.50 11.14 -0.13
C ILE A 37 -3.62 11.32 -1.14
N MET A 38 -4.08 12.55 -1.33
CA MET A 38 -5.16 12.90 -2.22
C MET A 38 -4.68 13.87 -3.32
N GLY A 39 -5.31 13.81 -4.49
CA GLY A 39 -5.03 14.73 -5.60
C GLY A 39 -5.64 14.24 -6.92
N PRO A 40 -5.66 15.09 -7.97
CA PRO A 40 -6.21 14.74 -9.27
C PRO A 40 -5.44 13.58 -9.94
N SER A 41 -6.05 12.98 -10.97
CA SER A 41 -5.38 11.96 -11.76
C SER A 41 -4.10 12.54 -12.41
N GLY A 42 -3.03 11.76 -12.45
CA GLY A 42 -1.76 12.18 -13.05
C GLY A 42 -0.88 13.11 -12.20
N CYS A 43 -1.30 13.54 -11.00
CA CYS A 43 -0.50 14.44 -10.16
C CYS A 43 0.70 13.80 -9.44
N GLY A 44 1.03 12.52 -9.70
CA GLY A 44 2.21 11.85 -9.14
C GLY A 44 1.96 10.93 -7.94
N LYS A 45 0.70 10.71 -7.51
CA LYS A 45 0.37 9.89 -6.31
C LYS A 45 0.92 8.47 -6.36
N SER A 46 0.61 7.72 -7.43
CA SER A 46 1.08 6.33 -7.57
C SER A 46 2.59 6.27 -7.73
N THR A 47 3.21 7.25 -8.39
CA THR A 47 4.68 7.37 -8.46
C THR A 47 5.28 7.55 -7.07
N LEU A 48 4.73 8.46 -6.27
CA LEU A 48 5.17 8.67 -4.90
C LEU A 48 4.98 7.39 -4.07
N LEU A 49 3.81 6.74 -4.18
CA LEU A 49 3.53 5.47 -3.49
C LEU A 49 4.52 4.37 -3.88
N HIS A 50 4.88 4.25 -5.17
CA HIS A 50 5.86 3.27 -5.65
C HIS A 50 7.27 3.52 -5.09
N ILE A 51 7.69 4.79 -4.97
CA ILE A 51 8.97 5.13 -4.34
C ILE A 51 8.93 4.79 -2.85
N LEU A 52 7.88 5.22 -2.14
CA LEU A 52 7.70 4.92 -0.72
C LEU A 52 7.58 3.42 -0.45
N GLY A 53 7.05 2.67 -1.42
CA GLY A 53 6.98 1.21 -1.42
C GLY A 53 8.26 0.50 -1.85
N LEU A 54 9.34 1.22 -2.13
CA LEU A 54 10.61 0.66 -2.60
C LEU A 54 10.48 -0.15 -3.91
N ILE A 55 9.41 0.08 -4.69
CA ILE A 55 9.23 -0.50 -6.04
C ILE A 55 10.08 0.28 -7.04
N ASP A 56 10.05 1.61 -6.95
CA ASP A 56 10.85 2.51 -7.78
C ASP A 56 11.89 3.26 -6.94
N SER A 57 12.85 3.92 -7.59
CA SER A 57 13.88 4.75 -6.95
C SER A 57 13.60 6.23 -7.19
N PRO A 58 13.86 7.10 -6.22
CA PRO A 58 13.85 8.54 -6.46
C PRO A 58 14.99 8.95 -7.41
N SER A 59 14.79 10.06 -8.10
CA SER A 59 15.83 10.71 -8.92
C SER A 59 16.70 11.67 -8.08
N GLY A 60 16.16 12.18 -6.98
CA GLY A 60 16.82 13.12 -6.07
C GLY A 60 16.18 13.14 -4.68
N GLY A 61 16.79 13.89 -3.78
CA GLY A 61 16.36 13.99 -2.39
C GLY A 61 16.85 12.84 -1.51
N VAL A 62 16.25 12.70 -0.33
CA VAL A 62 16.56 11.66 0.67
C VAL A 62 15.30 10.92 1.04
N TYR A 63 15.38 9.59 1.11
CA TYR A 63 14.31 8.73 1.64
C TYR A 63 14.86 7.82 2.75
N ARG A 64 14.30 7.96 3.95
CA ARG A 64 14.55 7.05 5.08
C ARG A 64 13.33 6.20 5.36
N PHE A 65 13.56 4.89 5.46
CA PHE A 65 12.56 3.91 5.85
C PHE A 65 13.01 3.21 7.12
N LEU A 66 12.19 3.24 8.18
CA LEU A 66 12.54 2.74 9.53
C LEU A 66 13.89 3.30 10.04
N GLY A 67 14.20 4.56 9.73
CA GLY A 67 15.44 5.23 10.11
C GLY A 67 16.65 4.92 9.22
N GLU A 68 16.60 3.92 8.33
CA GLU A 68 17.66 3.58 7.37
C GLU A 68 17.52 4.43 6.10
N ASP A 69 18.61 5.07 5.64
CA ASP A 69 18.61 5.77 4.35
C ASP A 69 18.61 4.74 3.21
N VAL A 70 17.49 4.68 2.50
CA VAL A 70 17.24 3.72 1.41
C VAL A 70 17.34 4.34 0.02
N THR A 71 17.67 5.63 -0.06
CA THR A 71 17.66 6.44 -1.29
C THR A 71 18.41 5.79 -2.44
N ARG A 72 19.61 5.27 -2.15
CA ARG A 72 20.54 4.71 -3.15
C ARG A 72 20.71 3.20 -3.05
N HIS A 73 19.83 2.52 -2.34
CA HIS A 73 19.91 1.06 -2.21
C HIS A 73 19.72 0.38 -3.59
N PRO A 74 20.51 -0.66 -3.90
CA PRO A 74 20.30 -1.47 -5.08
C PRO A 74 18.97 -2.24 -4.96
N GLU A 75 18.39 -2.63 -6.12
CA GLU A 75 17.08 -3.31 -6.14
C GLU A 75 17.03 -4.56 -5.24
N SER A 76 18.10 -5.32 -5.18
CA SER A 76 18.19 -6.51 -4.32
C SER A 76 17.98 -6.17 -2.83
N ARG A 77 18.54 -5.05 -2.34
CA ARG A 77 18.36 -4.59 -0.96
C ARG A 77 16.96 -4.01 -0.75
N ARG A 78 16.45 -3.21 -1.69
CA ARG A 78 15.08 -2.68 -1.66
C ARG A 78 14.06 -3.80 -1.61
N ALA A 79 14.22 -4.84 -2.45
CA ALA A 79 13.35 -6.01 -2.46
C ALA A 79 13.36 -6.77 -1.12
N GLN A 80 14.50 -6.88 -0.44
CA GLN A 80 14.58 -7.48 0.89
C GLN A 80 13.80 -6.67 1.93
N ILE A 81 13.99 -5.34 1.96
CA ILE A 81 13.29 -4.45 2.89
C ILE A 81 11.79 -4.48 2.62
N ARG A 82 11.39 -4.34 1.36
CA ARG A 82 9.99 -4.38 0.91
C ARG A 82 9.29 -5.65 1.34
N LYS A 83 9.87 -6.80 1.03
CA LYS A 83 9.34 -8.12 1.37
C LYS A 83 9.12 -8.32 2.88
N ALA A 84 10.01 -7.78 3.70
CA ALA A 84 9.95 -7.95 5.15
C ALA A 84 8.98 -6.98 5.84
N ASN A 85 8.71 -5.81 5.25
CA ASN A 85 8.09 -4.71 5.97
C ASN A 85 6.88 -4.08 5.30
N ILE A 86 6.63 -4.32 4.00
CA ILE A 86 5.61 -3.59 3.25
C ILE A 86 4.60 -4.56 2.64
N GLY A 87 3.32 -4.32 2.91
CA GLY A 87 2.19 -4.96 2.24
C GLY A 87 1.57 -4.00 1.23
N PHE A 88 1.18 -4.50 0.05
CA PHE A 88 0.53 -3.71 -0.99
C PHE A 88 -0.91 -4.15 -1.21
N VAL A 89 -1.80 -3.16 -1.31
CA VAL A 89 -3.20 -3.32 -1.71
C VAL A 89 -3.42 -2.44 -2.93
N PHE A 90 -3.77 -3.04 -4.07
CA PHE A 90 -3.93 -2.33 -5.34
C PHE A 90 -5.40 -2.23 -5.74
N GLN A 91 -5.72 -1.25 -6.58
CA GLN A 91 -7.03 -1.05 -7.16
C GLN A 91 -7.52 -2.26 -7.96
N SER A 92 -6.65 -2.89 -8.74
CA SER A 92 -6.98 -4.05 -9.59
C SER A 92 -6.75 -5.39 -8.90
N PHE A 93 -6.69 -5.42 -7.56
CA PHE A 93 -6.46 -6.58 -6.71
C PHE A 93 -5.12 -7.28 -6.97
N ASN A 94 -4.68 -7.40 -8.20
CA ASN A 94 -3.44 -8.04 -8.67
C ASN A 94 -3.30 -9.47 -8.11
N LEU A 95 -4.40 -10.23 -8.12
CA LEU A 95 -4.38 -11.65 -7.81
C LEU A 95 -3.89 -12.43 -9.02
N ILE A 96 -3.26 -13.56 -8.77
CA ILE A 96 -2.84 -14.50 -9.82
C ILE A 96 -4.00 -15.44 -10.10
N ASP A 97 -4.54 -15.39 -11.31
CA ASP A 97 -5.78 -16.07 -11.69
C ASP A 97 -5.67 -17.60 -11.64
N GLU A 98 -4.47 -18.13 -11.87
CA GLU A 98 -4.16 -19.56 -11.84
C GLU A 98 -3.97 -20.12 -10.42
N LEU A 99 -3.91 -19.26 -9.42
CA LEU A 99 -3.77 -19.63 -8.01
C LEU A 99 -5.09 -19.49 -7.27
N THR A 100 -5.34 -20.42 -6.35
CA THR A 100 -6.45 -20.33 -5.40
C THR A 100 -6.29 -19.12 -4.47
N VAL A 101 -7.35 -18.77 -3.74
CA VAL A 101 -7.31 -17.76 -2.66
C VAL A 101 -6.20 -18.10 -1.65
N TYR A 102 -6.11 -19.36 -1.23
CA TYR A 102 -5.09 -19.82 -0.29
C TYR A 102 -3.68 -19.57 -0.84
N GLU A 103 -3.42 -20.00 -2.07
CA GLU A 103 -2.11 -19.88 -2.73
C GLU A 103 -1.73 -18.42 -2.99
N ASN A 104 -2.67 -17.56 -3.40
CA ASN A 104 -2.43 -16.13 -3.54
C ASN A 104 -1.98 -15.49 -2.22
N VAL A 105 -2.58 -15.88 -1.09
CA VAL A 105 -2.22 -15.36 0.23
C VAL A 105 -0.93 -16.00 0.76
N GLU A 106 -0.65 -17.26 0.44
CA GLU A 106 0.58 -17.95 0.84
C GLU A 106 1.83 -17.42 0.12
N LEU A 107 1.67 -16.91 -1.10
CA LEU A 107 2.76 -16.56 -2.01
C LEU A 107 3.87 -15.68 -1.38
N PRO A 108 3.56 -14.58 -0.65
CA PRO A 108 4.59 -13.77 0.02
C PRO A 108 5.42 -14.57 1.04
N LEU A 109 4.82 -15.52 1.74
CA LEU A 109 5.51 -16.37 2.71
C LEU A 109 6.44 -17.37 2.04
N VAL A 110 6.06 -17.88 0.85
CA VAL A 110 6.92 -18.75 0.02
C VAL A 110 8.17 -17.99 -0.40
N TYR A 111 8.02 -16.78 -0.93
CA TYR A 111 9.16 -15.90 -1.26
C TYR A 111 9.95 -15.49 -0.02
N GLY A 112 9.28 -15.41 1.15
CA GLY A 112 9.89 -15.18 2.45
C GLY A 112 10.71 -16.36 2.97
N LYS A 113 10.63 -17.54 2.33
CA LYS A 113 11.23 -18.80 2.77
C LYS A 113 10.73 -19.23 4.17
N VAL A 114 9.49 -18.86 4.51
CA VAL A 114 8.85 -19.27 5.77
C VAL A 114 8.60 -20.81 5.72
N PRO A 115 8.87 -21.56 6.79
CA PRO A 115 8.62 -23.01 6.83
C PRO A 115 7.14 -23.36 6.58
N ASN A 116 6.89 -24.50 5.90
CA ASN A 116 5.55 -24.87 5.44
C ASN A 116 4.50 -24.92 6.56
N GLY A 117 4.84 -25.51 7.72
CA GLY A 117 3.92 -25.58 8.86
C GLY A 117 3.50 -24.21 9.39
N GLU A 118 4.42 -23.26 9.41
CA GLU A 118 4.17 -21.89 9.83
C GLU A 118 3.36 -21.12 8.78
N ARG A 119 3.63 -21.35 7.47
CA ARG A 119 2.85 -20.75 6.39
C ARG A 119 1.37 -21.06 6.50
N LYS A 120 1.04 -22.37 6.69
CA LYS A 120 -0.33 -22.83 6.82
C LYS A 120 -1.07 -22.09 7.95
N ALA A 121 -0.47 -22.05 9.14
CA ALA A 121 -1.07 -21.38 10.29
C ALA A 121 -1.30 -19.88 10.05
N ARG A 122 -0.33 -19.17 9.43
CA ARG A 122 -0.46 -17.74 9.11
C ARG A 122 -1.53 -17.48 8.05
N VAL A 123 -1.58 -18.29 7.00
CA VAL A 123 -2.59 -18.14 5.94
C VAL A 123 -3.99 -18.38 6.49
N GLU A 124 -4.22 -19.46 7.23
CA GLU A 124 -5.52 -19.76 7.83
C GLU A 124 -5.96 -18.62 8.76
N ALA A 125 -5.09 -18.15 9.64
CA ALA A 125 -5.40 -17.05 10.55
C ALA A 125 -5.77 -15.74 9.83
N VAL A 126 -5.07 -15.37 8.76
CA VAL A 126 -5.39 -14.13 8.04
C VAL A 126 -6.65 -14.28 7.18
N LEU A 127 -6.92 -15.45 6.61
CA LEU A 127 -8.16 -15.70 5.87
C LEU A 127 -9.39 -15.65 6.78
N GLU A 128 -9.30 -16.18 8.00
CA GLU A 128 -10.35 -16.04 9.02
C GLU A 128 -10.55 -14.57 9.41
N LYS A 129 -9.45 -13.85 9.69
CA LYS A 129 -9.49 -12.42 10.01
C LYS A 129 -10.16 -11.58 8.92
N MET A 130 -9.98 -11.94 7.65
CA MET A 130 -10.59 -11.26 6.50
C MET A 130 -12.00 -11.79 6.17
N ASN A 131 -12.53 -12.74 6.94
CA ASN A 131 -13.82 -13.40 6.70
C ASN A 131 -13.94 -13.97 5.28
N ILE A 132 -12.86 -14.61 4.78
CA ILE A 132 -12.78 -15.18 3.42
C ILE A 132 -12.33 -16.66 3.43
N ALA A 133 -12.13 -17.28 4.61
CA ALA A 133 -11.65 -18.66 4.74
C ALA A 133 -12.53 -19.70 4.04
N HIS A 134 -13.84 -19.45 3.98
CA HIS A 134 -14.81 -20.30 3.27
C HIS A 134 -14.59 -20.34 1.74
N ARG A 135 -13.80 -19.42 1.19
CA ARG A 135 -13.42 -19.32 -0.23
C ARG A 135 -11.99 -19.79 -0.52
N ARG A 136 -11.27 -20.32 0.45
CA ARG A 136 -9.84 -20.63 0.34
C ARG A 136 -9.42 -21.47 -0.89
N ASN A 137 -10.30 -22.35 -1.37
CA ASN A 137 -10.05 -23.21 -2.52
C ASN A 137 -10.64 -22.67 -3.85
N HIS A 138 -11.23 -21.45 -3.83
CA HIS A 138 -11.75 -20.81 -5.03
C HIS A 138 -10.65 -20.06 -5.77
N PHE A 139 -10.82 -19.87 -7.06
CA PHE A 139 -9.97 -19.04 -7.90
C PHE A 139 -10.51 -17.59 -7.96
N PRO A 140 -9.67 -16.58 -8.26
CA PRO A 140 -10.11 -15.18 -8.34
C PRO A 140 -11.35 -14.94 -9.19
N ALA A 141 -11.44 -15.57 -10.35
CA ALA A 141 -12.59 -15.47 -11.27
C ALA A 141 -13.94 -15.93 -10.66
N GLN A 142 -13.91 -16.67 -9.55
CA GLN A 142 -15.10 -17.17 -8.84
C GLN A 142 -15.53 -16.26 -7.68
N LEU A 143 -14.88 -15.11 -7.50
CA LEU A 143 -15.09 -14.20 -6.40
C LEU A 143 -15.70 -12.87 -6.87
N SER A 144 -16.54 -12.25 -6.03
CA SER A 144 -16.94 -10.86 -6.23
C SER A 144 -15.73 -9.90 -6.07
N GLY A 145 -15.82 -8.69 -6.60
CA GLY A 145 -14.76 -7.68 -6.45
C GLY A 145 -14.39 -7.42 -4.99
N GLY A 146 -15.38 -7.29 -4.10
CA GLY A 146 -15.14 -7.13 -2.66
C GLY A 146 -14.44 -8.33 -2.02
N GLN A 147 -14.76 -9.56 -2.45
CA GLN A 147 -14.07 -10.77 -2.01
C GLN A 147 -12.62 -10.79 -2.52
N GLN A 148 -12.39 -10.44 -3.78
CA GLN A 148 -11.04 -10.33 -4.34
C GLN A 148 -10.20 -9.30 -3.59
N GLN A 149 -10.77 -8.15 -3.23
CA GLN A 149 -10.07 -7.13 -2.44
C GLN A 149 -9.75 -7.62 -1.02
N ARG A 150 -10.65 -8.37 -0.36
CA ARG A 150 -10.35 -9.01 0.93
C ARG A 150 -9.18 -9.99 0.83
N VAL A 151 -9.07 -10.75 -0.27
CA VAL A 151 -7.92 -11.63 -0.54
C VAL A 151 -6.65 -10.81 -0.76
N ALA A 152 -6.70 -9.70 -1.49
CA ALA A 152 -5.56 -8.80 -1.69
C ALA A 152 -5.08 -8.19 -0.36
N VAL A 153 -6.00 -7.78 0.52
CA VAL A 153 -5.68 -7.31 1.88
C VAL A 153 -5.08 -8.44 2.72
N ALA A 154 -5.65 -9.66 2.67
CA ALA A 154 -5.09 -10.83 3.36
C ALA A 154 -3.65 -11.11 2.93
N ARG A 155 -3.39 -11.09 1.61
CA ARG A 155 -2.05 -11.26 1.05
C ARG A 155 -1.07 -10.18 1.52
N ALA A 156 -1.53 -8.94 1.65
CA ALA A 156 -0.70 -7.85 2.16
C ALA A 156 -0.34 -8.04 3.64
N LEU A 157 -1.24 -8.61 4.44
CA LEU A 157 -1.10 -8.78 5.88
C LEU A 157 -0.35 -10.03 6.32
N VAL A 158 -0.32 -11.09 5.50
CA VAL A 158 0.17 -12.41 5.91
C VAL A 158 1.63 -12.41 6.40
N CYS A 159 2.45 -11.48 5.92
CA CYS A 159 3.82 -11.24 6.37
C CYS A 159 3.93 -10.36 7.62
N GLN A 160 2.82 -9.89 8.19
CA GLN A 160 2.80 -8.95 9.33
C GLN A 160 3.65 -7.69 9.06
N PRO A 161 3.35 -6.95 7.97
CA PRO A 161 4.16 -5.83 7.55
C PRO A 161 4.10 -4.67 8.57
N LYS A 162 5.14 -3.84 8.57
CA LYS A 162 5.18 -2.58 9.34
C LYS A 162 4.32 -1.48 8.69
N LEU A 163 4.13 -1.58 7.38
CA LEU A 163 3.43 -0.59 6.56
C LEU A 163 2.55 -1.26 5.52
N ILE A 164 1.31 -0.82 5.41
CA ILE A 164 0.43 -1.12 4.26
C ILE A 164 0.38 0.11 3.37
N LEU A 165 0.64 -0.10 2.09
CA LEU A 165 0.45 0.86 1.03
C LEU A 165 -0.77 0.48 0.21
N ALA A 166 -1.78 1.35 0.17
CA ALA A 166 -3.03 1.10 -0.55
C ALA A 166 -3.19 2.11 -1.70
N ASP A 167 -3.15 1.62 -2.94
CA ASP A 167 -3.36 2.43 -4.14
C ASP A 167 -4.79 2.27 -4.63
N GLU A 168 -5.62 3.30 -4.40
CA GLU A 168 -7.04 3.34 -4.79
C GLU A 168 -7.81 2.06 -4.39
N PRO A 169 -7.79 1.63 -3.10
CA PRO A 169 -8.21 0.28 -2.70
C PRO A 169 -9.70 -0.02 -2.94
N THR A 170 -10.49 0.97 -3.29
CA THR A 170 -11.93 0.85 -3.56
C THR A 170 -12.31 1.22 -4.99
N GLY A 171 -11.34 1.59 -5.84
CA GLY A 171 -11.59 2.17 -7.15
C GLY A 171 -12.33 1.26 -8.14
N ASN A 172 -12.27 -0.06 -7.96
CA ASN A 172 -12.97 -1.06 -8.78
C ASN A 172 -14.14 -1.74 -8.05
N LEU A 173 -14.64 -1.13 -6.97
CA LEU A 173 -15.74 -1.66 -6.17
C LEU A 173 -16.95 -0.74 -6.25
N ASP A 174 -18.15 -1.32 -6.08
CA ASP A 174 -19.32 -0.54 -5.77
C ASP A 174 -19.24 0.07 -4.37
N SER A 175 -20.18 0.97 -4.06
CA SER A 175 -20.12 1.74 -2.80
C SER A 175 -20.19 0.86 -1.56
N GLU A 176 -21.02 -0.19 -1.57
CA GLU A 176 -21.21 -1.07 -0.42
C GLU A 176 -19.93 -1.86 -0.10
N HIS A 177 -19.35 -2.53 -1.10
CA HIS A 177 -18.11 -3.27 -0.93
C HIS A 177 -16.91 -2.34 -0.67
N GLY A 178 -16.93 -1.12 -1.26
CA GLY A 178 -15.93 -0.09 -0.97
C GLY A 178 -15.93 0.31 0.51
N ASP A 179 -17.11 0.56 1.09
CA ASP A 179 -17.26 0.89 2.51
C ASP A 179 -16.79 -0.25 3.42
N GLU A 180 -17.05 -1.51 3.05
CA GLU A 180 -16.56 -2.67 3.79
C GLU A 180 -15.03 -2.74 3.82
N VAL A 181 -14.37 -2.48 2.67
CA VAL A 181 -12.90 -2.44 2.59
C VAL A 181 -12.34 -1.29 3.42
N MET A 182 -12.97 -0.11 3.38
CA MET A 182 -12.53 1.03 4.20
C MET A 182 -12.71 0.77 5.70
N LYS A 183 -13.81 0.14 6.13
CA LYS A 183 -14.01 -0.32 7.51
C LYS A 183 -12.91 -1.29 7.93
N LEU A 184 -12.55 -2.23 7.06
CA LEU A 184 -11.49 -3.20 7.31
C LEU A 184 -10.12 -2.51 7.51
N LEU A 185 -9.74 -1.60 6.60
CA LEU A 185 -8.47 -0.84 6.74
C LEU A 185 -8.45 -0.02 8.03
N ARG A 186 -9.56 0.61 8.38
CA ARG A 186 -9.68 1.36 9.64
C ARG A 186 -9.53 0.47 10.87
N GLN A 187 -10.12 -0.74 10.85
CA GLN A 187 -9.95 -1.71 11.93
C GLN A 187 -8.49 -2.15 12.07
N LEU A 188 -7.82 -2.47 10.95
CA LEU A 188 -6.39 -2.83 10.95
C LEU A 188 -5.51 -1.71 11.51
N ASN A 189 -5.82 -0.46 11.19
CA ASN A 189 -5.10 0.68 11.77
C ASN A 189 -5.36 0.80 13.28
N ALA A 190 -6.60 0.61 13.74
CA ALA A 190 -6.92 0.63 15.16
C ALA A 190 -6.19 -0.48 15.96
N GLU A 191 -5.82 -1.58 15.30
CA GLU A 191 -5.00 -2.65 15.83
C GLU A 191 -3.48 -2.35 15.76
N GLY A 192 -3.08 -1.15 15.31
CA GLY A 192 -1.70 -0.68 15.28
C GLY A 192 -1.01 -0.77 13.91
N THR A 193 -1.67 -1.24 12.85
CA THR A 193 -1.07 -1.28 11.51
C THR A 193 -0.91 0.13 10.96
N THR A 194 0.27 0.49 10.49
CA THR A 194 0.48 1.77 9.77
C THR A 194 -0.04 1.66 8.36
N ILE A 195 -0.81 2.65 7.90
CA ILE A 195 -1.42 2.65 6.57
C ILE A 195 -1.14 3.99 5.87
N LEU A 196 -0.65 3.91 4.65
CA LEU A 196 -0.61 5.02 3.71
C LEU A 196 -1.49 4.67 2.51
N MET A 197 -2.53 5.45 2.31
CA MET A 197 -3.48 5.25 1.22
C MET A 197 -3.37 6.38 0.21
N VAL A 198 -3.45 6.04 -1.07
CA VAL A 198 -3.64 7.00 -2.16
C VAL A 198 -5.08 6.88 -2.63
N THR A 199 -5.76 8.01 -2.77
CA THR A 199 -7.12 8.04 -3.31
C THR A 199 -7.46 9.41 -3.94
N HIS A 200 -8.42 9.42 -4.87
CA HIS A 200 -9.04 10.64 -5.38
C HIS A 200 -10.39 10.93 -4.70
N SER A 201 -10.92 10.00 -3.89
CA SER A 201 -12.16 10.16 -3.15
C SER A 201 -11.92 10.92 -1.84
N ALA A 202 -12.55 12.08 -1.68
CA ALA A 202 -12.49 12.86 -0.44
C ALA A 202 -13.11 12.09 0.75
N ALA A 203 -14.17 11.31 0.52
CA ALA A 203 -14.81 10.49 1.55
C ALA A 203 -13.84 9.41 2.07
N ASN A 204 -13.15 8.71 1.17
CA ASN A 204 -12.17 7.70 1.55
C ASN A 204 -10.93 8.33 2.23
N ALA A 205 -10.45 9.47 1.72
CA ALA A 205 -9.33 10.17 2.33
C ALA A 205 -9.60 10.58 3.77
N ALA A 206 -10.84 10.98 4.08
CA ALA A 206 -11.24 11.37 5.43
C ALA A 206 -11.31 10.22 6.45
N VAL A 207 -11.21 8.95 6.00
CA VAL A 207 -11.11 7.78 6.91
C VAL A 207 -9.77 7.78 7.65
N GLY A 208 -8.71 8.26 7.00
CA GLY A 208 -7.42 8.53 7.64
C GLY A 208 -7.48 9.73 8.58
N ARG A 209 -6.60 9.76 9.58
CA ARG A 209 -6.50 10.89 10.52
C ARG A 209 -5.74 12.08 9.95
N ARG A 210 -5.09 11.91 8.80
CA ARG A 210 -4.29 12.93 8.11
C ARG A 210 -4.48 12.82 6.61
N VAL A 211 -4.71 13.98 5.98
CA VAL A 211 -4.87 14.09 4.52
C VAL A 211 -3.80 15.01 3.97
N VAL A 212 -2.98 14.48 3.08
CA VAL A 212 -1.94 15.19 2.34
C VAL A 212 -2.43 15.41 0.91
N SER A 213 -2.54 16.64 0.48
CA SER A 213 -2.95 16.97 -0.89
C SER A 213 -1.73 17.12 -1.79
N LEU A 214 -1.72 16.37 -2.89
CA LEU A 214 -0.69 16.41 -3.92
C LEU A 214 -1.24 17.09 -5.19
N LEU A 215 -0.49 18.03 -5.75
CA LEU A 215 -0.77 18.68 -7.02
C LEU A 215 0.53 18.86 -7.80
N ASP A 216 0.55 18.42 -9.06
CA ASP A 216 1.71 18.53 -9.96
C ASP A 216 3.04 18.06 -9.31
N GLY A 217 2.98 16.91 -8.63
CA GLY A 217 4.13 16.31 -7.97
C GLY A 217 4.55 16.96 -6.65
N LYS A 218 3.81 17.95 -6.14
CA LYS A 218 4.15 18.70 -4.92
C LYS A 218 3.08 18.57 -3.85
N VAL A 219 3.49 18.56 -2.58
CA VAL A 219 2.56 18.66 -1.46
C VAL A 219 2.10 20.11 -1.35
N VAL A 220 0.79 20.32 -1.49
CA VAL A 220 0.17 21.65 -1.38
C VAL A 220 -0.59 21.85 -0.07
N SER A 221 -0.93 20.78 0.62
CA SER A 221 -1.59 20.84 1.93
C SER A 221 -1.33 19.55 2.69
N ASP A 222 -1.21 19.67 4.02
CA ASP A 222 -1.04 18.57 4.95
C ASP A 222 -1.88 18.89 6.20
N LYS A 223 -2.97 18.16 6.40
CA LYS A 223 -3.97 18.47 7.44
C LYS A 223 -4.32 17.26 8.27
N ASN A 224 -4.30 17.42 9.58
CA ASN A 224 -4.91 16.47 10.52
C ASN A 224 -6.44 16.66 10.53
N THR A 225 -7.17 15.57 10.26
CA THR A 225 -8.66 15.58 10.24
C THR A 225 -9.29 15.64 11.62
N LEU A 226 -8.53 15.48 12.71
CA LEU A 226 -9.01 15.55 14.09
C LEU A 226 -9.09 16.98 14.67
N GLN A 227 -8.75 18.01 13.89
CA GLN A 227 -8.74 19.43 14.32
C GLN A 227 -9.87 20.26 13.69
N GLN A 228 -10.95 19.62 13.21
CA GLN A 228 -12.17 20.31 12.79
C GLN A 228 -13.34 19.95 13.67
#